data_370ca6a140ff5dae0d5766a7e70264fa
#
_entry.id   370ca6a140ff5dae0d5766a7e70264fa
#
_cell.length_a   1.000
_cell.length_b   1.000
_cell.length_c   1.000
_cell.angle_alpha   90.00
_cell.angle_beta   90.00
_cell.angle_gamma   90.00
#
_symmetry.space_group_name_H-M   'P 1'
#
loop_
_entity.id
_entity.type
_entity.pdbx_description
1 polymer ?
#
loop_
_entity_poly.entity_id
_entity_poly.type
_entity_poly.pdbx_seq_one_letter_code
_entity_poly.pdbx_strand_id
1 'polypeptide(L)'
;MTDLSELRFFATPPHPCSYLPGESATTVFLDPAAPLDQARYSALSRLGFRRSGVHLYRPHCTQCTACIPLRVVAEAFRPHRRHRRVLKRNADLTFREVPARANDE
;
A
#
# COMPACT_ATOMS: atom_id res chain seq x y z
N MET A 1 -19.14 0.87 -10.18
CA MET A 1 -17.94 1.74 -9.95
C MET A 1 -18.03 2.33 -8.56
N THR A 2 -16.95 2.29 -7.79
CA THR A 2 -16.92 2.82 -6.42
C THR A 2 -16.82 4.34 -6.45
N ASP A 3 -17.71 5.01 -5.73
CA ASP A 3 -17.70 6.48 -5.64
C ASP A 3 -16.70 6.95 -4.59
N LEU A 4 -15.77 7.79 -5.03
CA LEU A 4 -14.73 8.39 -4.19
C LEU A 4 -14.95 9.91 -4.01
N SER A 5 -16.04 10.46 -4.54
CA SER A 5 -16.28 11.92 -4.56
C SER A 5 -16.48 12.54 -3.18
N GLU A 6 -16.91 11.76 -2.20
CA GLU A 6 -17.09 12.21 -0.82
C GLU A 6 -15.78 12.21 -0.01
N LEU A 7 -14.72 11.64 -0.54
CA LEU A 7 -13.47 11.52 0.19
C LEU A 7 -12.69 12.83 0.15
N ARG A 8 -12.15 13.21 1.30
CA ARG A 8 -11.29 14.39 1.43
C ARG A 8 -9.84 13.95 1.49
N PHE A 9 -8.99 14.72 0.85
CA PHE A 9 -7.55 14.48 0.82
C PHE A 9 -6.81 15.74 1.27
N PHE A 10 -5.67 15.53 1.91
CA PHE A 10 -4.79 16.59 2.38
C PHE A 10 -3.41 16.39 1.76
N ALA A 11 -2.80 17.47 1.31
CA ALA A 11 -1.42 17.43 0.84
C ALA A 11 -0.50 17.97 1.94
N THR A 12 0.66 17.33 2.11
CA THR A 12 1.70 17.86 2.98
C THR A 12 2.35 19.09 2.36
N PRO A 13 2.94 19.99 3.18
CA PRO A 13 3.92 20.94 2.66
C PRO A 13 5.10 20.21 2.01
N PRO A 14 5.82 20.85 1.08
CA PRO A 14 7.03 20.27 0.52
C PRO A 14 8.03 19.91 1.63
N HIS A 15 8.62 18.72 1.52
CA HIS A 15 9.60 18.19 2.45
C HIS A 15 10.69 17.43 1.69
N PRO A 16 11.87 17.19 2.30
CA PRO A 16 12.90 16.42 1.62
C PRO A 16 12.42 15.01 1.28
N CYS A 17 12.70 14.56 0.06
CA CYS A 17 12.39 13.19 -0.36
C CYS A 17 13.26 12.20 0.42
N SER A 18 12.63 11.15 0.96
CA SER A 18 13.36 10.10 1.69
C SER A 18 14.06 9.09 0.78
N TYR A 19 13.82 9.13 -0.52
CA TYR A 19 14.41 8.20 -1.50
C TYR A 19 15.49 8.84 -2.35
N LEU A 20 15.24 10.04 -2.86
CA LEU A 20 16.14 10.73 -3.79
C LEU A 20 16.78 11.94 -3.10
N PRO A 21 18.12 11.96 -2.95
CA PRO A 21 18.80 13.09 -2.33
C PRO A 21 18.57 14.39 -3.10
N GLY A 22 18.35 15.49 -2.39
CA GLY A 22 18.18 16.82 -2.96
C GLY A 22 16.83 17.08 -3.61
N GLU A 23 15.94 16.11 -3.65
CA GLU A 23 14.61 16.28 -4.22
C GLU A 23 13.57 16.69 -3.15
N SER A 24 12.60 17.47 -3.57
CA SER A 24 11.47 17.89 -2.76
C SER A 24 10.28 16.98 -3.01
N ALA A 25 9.63 16.53 -1.94
CA ALA A 25 8.49 15.62 -2.02
C ALA A 25 7.24 16.24 -1.43
N THR A 26 6.10 15.81 -1.96
CA THR A 26 4.77 16.12 -1.45
C THR A 26 3.97 14.82 -1.36
N THR A 27 3.25 14.63 -0.27
CA THR A 27 2.44 13.43 -0.05
C THR A 27 0.98 13.82 0.10
N VAL A 28 0.09 13.07 -0.54
CA VAL A 28 -1.36 13.21 -0.38
C VAL A 28 -1.86 12.13 0.58
N PHE A 29 -2.62 12.56 1.59
CA PHE A 29 -3.25 11.69 2.57
C PHE A 29 -4.76 11.73 2.45
N LEU A 30 -5.41 10.58 2.61
CA LEU A 30 -6.84 10.52 2.85
C LEU A 30 -7.14 11.04 4.26
N ASP A 31 -8.20 11.83 4.41
CA ASP A 31 -8.70 12.24 5.72
C ASP A 31 -8.95 11.00 6.58
N PRO A 32 -8.32 10.88 7.77
CA PRO A 32 -8.52 9.73 8.64
C PRO A 32 -9.97 9.54 9.10
N ALA A 33 -10.77 10.60 9.09
CA ALA A 33 -12.18 10.57 9.44
C ALA A 33 -13.09 10.15 8.27
N ALA A 34 -12.53 9.97 7.06
CA ALA A 34 -13.31 9.60 5.89
C ALA A 34 -13.95 8.22 6.06
N PRO A 35 -15.18 8.02 5.60
CA PRO A 35 -15.83 6.70 5.64
C PRO A 35 -15.15 5.76 4.65
N LEU A 36 -14.37 4.82 5.16
CA LEU A 36 -13.59 3.89 4.38
C LEU A 36 -14.12 2.47 4.54
N ASP A 37 -14.73 1.94 3.50
CA ASP A 37 -15.12 0.54 3.40
C ASP A 37 -14.13 -0.25 2.52
N GLN A 38 -14.36 -1.54 2.38
CA GLN A 38 -13.50 -2.42 1.59
C GLN A 38 -13.46 -2.01 0.11
N ALA A 39 -14.57 -1.58 -0.46
CA ALA A 39 -14.63 -1.18 -1.87
C ALA A 39 -13.82 0.09 -2.13
N ARG A 40 -13.95 1.10 -1.26
CA ARG A 40 -13.17 2.34 -1.35
C ARG A 40 -11.69 2.09 -1.13
N TYR A 41 -11.34 1.27 -0.14
CA TYR A 41 -9.95 0.87 0.09
C TYR A 41 -9.34 0.20 -1.14
N SER A 42 -10.04 -0.74 -1.74
CA SER A 42 -9.58 -1.43 -2.95
C SER A 42 -9.41 -0.48 -4.13
N ALA A 43 -10.35 0.47 -4.30
CA ALA A 43 -10.26 1.47 -5.35
C ALA A 43 -9.03 2.39 -5.17
N LEU A 44 -8.80 2.87 -3.95
CA LEU A 44 -7.63 3.70 -3.62
C LEU A 44 -6.33 2.92 -3.80
N SER A 45 -6.29 1.66 -3.40
CA SER A 45 -5.13 0.79 -3.61
C SER A 45 -4.78 0.66 -5.10
N ARG A 46 -5.78 0.54 -5.97
CA ARG A 46 -5.55 0.52 -7.42
C ARG A 46 -4.99 1.84 -7.95
N LEU A 47 -5.29 2.95 -7.29
CA LEU A 47 -4.75 4.28 -7.62
C LEU A 47 -3.35 4.52 -7.04
N GLY A 48 -2.74 3.52 -6.40
CA GLY A 48 -1.40 3.60 -5.87
C GLY A 48 -1.31 4.07 -4.43
N PHE A 49 -2.42 4.20 -3.72
CA PHE A 49 -2.41 4.54 -2.31
C PHE A 49 -1.85 3.39 -1.47
N ARG A 50 -1.06 3.73 -0.48
CA ARG A 50 -0.45 2.82 0.50
C ARG A 50 -1.12 3.04 1.85
N ARG A 51 -1.02 2.06 2.73
CA ARG A 51 -1.58 2.15 4.08
C ARG A 51 -0.48 2.03 5.14
N SER A 52 -0.54 2.91 6.13
CA SER A 52 0.23 2.81 7.36
C SER A 52 -0.71 3.12 8.53
N GLY A 53 -1.11 2.09 9.29
CA GLY A 53 -2.11 2.22 10.33
C GLY A 53 -3.44 2.74 9.77
N VAL A 54 -3.88 3.88 10.27
CA VAL A 54 -5.13 4.54 9.82
C VAL A 54 -4.93 5.46 8.61
N HIS A 55 -3.68 5.64 8.18
CA HIS A 55 -3.36 6.56 7.09
C HIS A 55 -3.26 5.85 5.75
N LEU A 56 -4.04 6.32 4.77
CA LEU A 56 -3.84 6.00 3.37
C LEU A 56 -3.21 7.19 2.68
N TYR A 57 -2.15 6.95 1.92
CA TYR A 57 -1.36 8.02 1.33
C TYR A 57 -0.69 7.57 0.03
N ARG A 58 -0.28 8.54 -0.76
CA ARG A 58 0.57 8.32 -1.93
C ARG A 58 1.46 9.52 -2.17
N PRO A 59 2.64 9.33 -2.77
CA PRO A 59 3.43 10.46 -3.25
C PRO A 59 2.67 11.22 -4.35
N HIS A 60 2.75 12.55 -4.31
CA HIS A 60 2.19 13.42 -5.33
C HIS A 60 3.10 14.64 -5.51
N CYS A 61 4.29 14.40 -6.00
CA CYS A 61 5.32 15.43 -6.18
C CYS A 61 5.06 16.24 -7.45
N THR A 62 5.34 17.55 -7.39
CA THR A 62 5.08 18.46 -8.51
C THR A 62 6.01 18.23 -9.70
N GLN A 63 7.26 17.84 -9.46
CA GLN A 63 8.29 17.72 -10.48
C GLN A 63 8.94 16.34 -10.58
N CYS A 64 8.35 15.33 -9.95
CA CYS A 64 8.93 14.00 -9.91
C CYS A 64 7.83 12.94 -10.02
N THR A 65 8.07 11.93 -10.88
CA THR A 65 7.18 10.79 -11.08
C THR A 65 7.93 9.46 -10.89
N ALA A 66 9.03 9.46 -10.14
CA ALA A 66 9.89 8.30 -9.98
C ALA A 66 9.26 7.20 -9.11
N CYS A 67 8.32 7.55 -8.22
CA CYS A 67 7.63 6.56 -7.38
C CYS A 67 6.56 5.83 -8.18
N ILE A 68 6.86 4.60 -8.57
CA ILE A 68 5.95 3.76 -9.36
C ILE A 68 5.38 2.67 -8.45
N PRO A 69 4.09 2.72 -8.09
CA PRO A 69 3.48 1.67 -7.28
C PRO A 69 3.36 0.38 -8.10
N LEU A 70 3.72 -0.73 -7.47
CA LEU A 70 3.60 -2.06 -8.05
C LEU A 70 2.68 -2.92 -7.20
N ARG A 71 2.03 -3.87 -7.83
CA ARG A 71 1.26 -4.90 -7.13
C ARG A 71 1.44 -6.24 -7.83
N VAL A 72 1.35 -7.30 -7.05
CA VAL A 72 1.28 -8.66 -7.57
C VAL A 72 -0.17 -9.11 -7.49
N VAL A 73 -0.75 -9.45 -8.63
CA VAL A 73 -2.10 -10.01 -8.69
C VAL A 73 -2.01 -11.46 -8.22
N ALA A 74 -2.54 -11.75 -7.04
CA ALA A 74 -2.38 -13.05 -6.39
C ALA A 74 -2.88 -14.21 -7.25
N GLU A 75 -4.02 -14.04 -7.90
CA GLU A 75 -4.63 -15.06 -8.78
C GLU A 75 -3.79 -15.37 -10.02
N ALA A 76 -3.04 -14.39 -10.50
CA ALA A 76 -2.18 -14.53 -11.67
C ALA A 76 -0.73 -14.91 -11.31
N PHE A 77 -0.40 -14.93 -10.02
CA PHE A 77 0.95 -15.26 -9.57
C PHE A 77 1.31 -16.72 -9.91
N ARG A 78 2.47 -16.89 -10.50
CA ARG A 78 3.03 -18.22 -10.80
C ARG A 78 4.39 -18.32 -10.15
N PRO A 79 4.59 -19.29 -9.22
CA PRO A 79 5.88 -19.48 -8.58
C PRO A 79 6.96 -19.83 -9.60
N HIS A 80 8.07 -19.10 -9.54
CA HIS A 80 9.29 -19.42 -10.27
C HIS A 80 10.14 -20.45 -9.50
N ARG A 81 11.18 -20.95 -10.12
CA ARG A 81 12.12 -21.91 -9.52
C ARG A 81 12.66 -21.42 -8.17
N ARG A 82 13.00 -20.14 -8.06
CA ARG A 82 13.49 -19.54 -6.81
C ARG A 82 12.43 -19.60 -5.69
N HIS A 83 11.18 -19.34 -6.01
CA HIS A 83 10.09 -19.41 -5.03
C HIS A 83 9.86 -20.83 -4.53
N ARG A 84 9.85 -21.81 -5.45
CA ARG A 84 9.72 -23.21 -5.09
C ARG A 84 10.87 -23.71 -4.22
N ARG A 85 12.09 -23.23 -4.47
CA ARG A 85 13.26 -23.54 -3.63
C ARG A 85 13.06 -23.03 -2.20
N VAL A 86 12.60 -21.80 -2.02
CA VAL A 86 12.34 -21.22 -0.70
C VAL A 86 11.24 -21.99 0.02
N LEU A 87 10.14 -22.30 -0.67
CA LEU A 87 9.05 -23.10 -0.10
C LEU A 87 9.55 -24.46 0.37
N LYS A 88 10.37 -25.14 -0.43
CA LYS A 88 10.96 -26.45 -0.06
C LYS A 88 11.85 -26.34 1.17
N ARG A 89 12.64 -25.27 1.30
CA ARG A 89 13.51 -25.04 2.47
C ARG A 89 12.73 -24.75 3.74
N ASN A 90 11.49 -24.32 3.64
CA ASN A 90 10.59 -24.02 4.74
C ASN A 90 9.45 -25.03 4.87
N ALA A 91 9.64 -26.25 4.35
CA ALA A 91 8.61 -27.29 4.36
C ALA A 91 8.25 -27.80 5.77
N ASP A 92 9.12 -27.54 6.75
CA ASP A 92 8.89 -27.83 8.17
C ASP A 92 7.93 -26.85 8.85
N LEU A 93 7.61 -25.70 8.21
CA LEU A 93 6.71 -24.70 8.73
C LEU A 93 5.28 -24.92 8.27
N THR A 94 4.35 -24.69 9.17
CA THR A 94 2.92 -24.75 8.88
C THR A 94 2.34 -23.35 8.91
N PHE A 95 1.56 -23.00 7.89
CA PHE A 95 0.89 -21.70 7.78
C PHE A 95 -0.60 -21.88 7.95
N ARG A 96 -1.20 -21.01 8.75
CA ARG A 96 -2.64 -21.04 9.01
C ARG A 96 -3.18 -19.61 9.00
N GLU A 97 -4.26 -19.42 8.27
CA GLU A 97 -5.00 -18.16 8.30
C GLU A 97 -5.89 -18.12 9.54
N VAL A 98 -5.79 -17.04 10.28
CA VAL A 98 -6.57 -16.82 11.50
C VAL A 98 -7.18 -15.42 11.48
N PRO A 99 -8.29 -15.18 12.21
CA PRO A 99 -8.81 -13.83 12.37
C PRO A 99 -7.78 -12.89 12.94
N ALA A 100 -7.75 -11.64 12.42
CA ALA A 100 -6.82 -10.62 12.89
C ALA A 100 -7.21 -10.15 14.29
N ARG A 101 -6.56 -10.70 15.30
CA ARG A 101 -6.74 -10.35 16.71
C ARG A 101 -5.38 -10.15 17.37
N ALA A 102 -5.30 -9.17 18.28
CA ALA A 102 -4.15 -9.08 19.16
C ALA A 102 -4.18 -10.28 20.12
N ASN A 103 -3.04 -10.92 20.31
CA ASN A 103 -2.83 -11.99 21.28
C ASN A 103 -1.56 -11.69 22.06
N ASP A 104 -1.43 -12.32 23.21
CA ASP A 104 -0.30 -12.11 24.14
C ASP A 104 0.86 -13.08 23.89
N GLU A 105 0.94 -13.70 22.70
CA GLU A 105 2.04 -14.58 22.30
C GLU A 105 3.18 -13.84 21.64
#